data_b6100933a0e39981f0b5bc14630b3cc8
#
_entry.id   b6100933a0e39981f0b5bc14630b3cc8
#
_cell.length_a   1.000
_cell.length_b   1.000
_cell.length_c   1.000
_cell.angle_alpha   90.00
_cell.angle_beta   90.00
_cell.angle_gamma   90.00
#
_symmetry.space_group_name_H-M   'P 1'
#
loop_
_entity.id
_entity.type
_entity.pdbx_description
1 polymer ?
#
loop_
_entity_poly.entity_id
_entity_poly.type
_entity_poly.pdbx_seq_one_letter_code
_entity_poly.pdbx_strand_id
1 'polypeptide(L)'
;GIAITKLLLLYGFPEITMCDINGIINSHSANLNWMQKEMQKVTNLEDRTGTLADALKGADIFVGVSAPNIVTAEMVAGMNKDAILFAMANPVPEIMPDVAKAAGARVVGTGRSDFPNQVNNVVVFPGIFKGALESRATQITDEMKLIAANAVAGLVAEEDLSEDNILPEAFDERVAEAVSAAVKACVKH
;
A
#
# COMPACT_ATOMS: atom_id res chain seq x y z
N GLY A 1 -0.42 -1.38 -8.69
CA GLY A 1 0.91 -1.88 -8.28
C GLY A 1 2.00 -0.84 -8.52
N ILE A 2 2.34 -0.53 -9.77
CA ILE A 2 3.53 0.28 -10.12
C ILE A 2 3.60 1.64 -9.38
N ALA A 3 2.51 2.40 -9.33
CA ALA A 3 2.51 3.69 -8.63
C ALA A 3 2.78 3.53 -7.12
N ILE A 4 2.22 2.52 -6.51
CA ILE A 4 2.47 2.18 -5.09
C ILE A 4 3.94 1.81 -4.90
N THR A 5 4.48 0.93 -5.75
CA THR A 5 5.88 0.52 -5.71
C THR A 5 6.83 1.71 -5.79
N LYS A 6 6.58 2.66 -6.72
CA LYS A 6 7.39 3.88 -6.84
C LYS A 6 7.38 4.72 -5.55
N LEU A 7 6.21 4.89 -4.93
CA LEU A 7 6.10 5.63 -3.67
C LEU A 7 6.79 4.91 -2.50
N LEU A 8 6.69 3.59 -2.43
CA LEU A 8 7.37 2.80 -1.41
C LEU A 8 8.89 2.89 -1.56
N LEU A 9 9.43 2.79 -2.78
CA LEU A 9 10.86 2.99 -3.05
C LEU A 9 11.31 4.40 -2.67
N LEU A 10 10.52 5.42 -3.01
CA LEU A 10 10.81 6.82 -2.66
C LEU A 10 10.74 7.06 -1.15
N TYR A 11 9.86 6.35 -0.45
CA TYR A 11 9.78 6.39 1.02
C TYR A 11 10.97 5.71 1.70
N GLY A 12 11.67 4.82 1.00
CA GLY A 12 12.90 4.18 1.47
C GLY A 12 12.77 2.69 1.79
N PHE A 13 11.73 2.00 1.31
CA PHE A 13 11.66 0.55 1.42
C PHE A 13 12.77 -0.08 0.55
N PRO A 14 13.70 -0.85 1.14
CA PRO A 14 14.91 -1.30 0.44
C PRO A 14 14.64 -2.46 -0.52
N GLU A 15 13.72 -3.33 -0.18
CA GLU A 15 13.42 -4.56 -0.94
C GLU A 15 11.94 -4.65 -1.27
N ILE A 16 11.64 -4.67 -2.55
CA ILE A 16 10.28 -4.86 -3.05
C ILE A 16 10.31 -5.93 -4.14
N THR A 17 9.51 -6.97 -3.99
CA THR A 17 9.28 -7.99 -5.01
C THR A 17 7.92 -7.76 -5.65
N MET A 18 7.88 -7.51 -6.95
CA MET A 18 6.64 -7.38 -7.70
C MET A 18 6.24 -8.73 -8.33
N CYS A 19 4.95 -9.02 -8.28
CA CYS A 19 4.36 -10.16 -8.97
C CYS A 19 3.29 -9.72 -9.97
N ASP A 20 3.18 -10.45 -11.05
CA ASP A 20 2.05 -10.41 -11.97
C ASP A 20 1.42 -11.81 -12.10
N ILE A 21 0.54 -12.00 -13.09
CA ILE A 21 -0.14 -13.27 -13.33
C ILE A 21 0.84 -14.43 -13.63
N ASN A 22 2.07 -14.14 -14.05
CA ASN A 22 3.10 -15.12 -14.37
C ASN A 22 4.04 -15.40 -13.18
N GLY A 23 3.84 -14.74 -12.04
CA GLY A 23 4.65 -14.85 -10.84
C GLY A 23 5.58 -13.66 -10.62
N ILE A 24 6.74 -13.91 -10.02
CA ILE A 24 7.72 -12.88 -9.66
C ILE A 24 8.32 -12.24 -10.93
N ILE A 25 8.26 -10.91 -11.01
CA ILE A 25 8.91 -10.14 -12.05
C ILE A 25 10.43 -10.16 -11.81
N ASN A 26 11.18 -10.69 -12.76
CA ASN A 26 12.62 -10.93 -12.68
C ASN A 26 13.28 -10.68 -14.05
N SER A 27 14.61 -10.84 -14.17
CA SER A 27 15.37 -10.58 -15.40
C SER A 27 14.96 -11.45 -16.60
N HIS A 28 14.35 -12.61 -16.34
CA HIS A 28 13.89 -13.57 -17.35
C HIS A 28 12.40 -13.45 -17.68
N SER A 29 11.67 -12.53 -17.04
CA SER A 29 10.24 -12.36 -17.27
C SER A 29 9.96 -11.93 -18.70
N ALA A 30 9.13 -12.71 -19.39
CA ALA A 30 8.68 -12.42 -20.75
C ALA A 30 7.46 -11.51 -20.76
N ASN A 31 7.21 -10.83 -21.89
CA ASN A 31 6.00 -10.07 -22.17
C ASN A 31 5.70 -8.91 -21.18
N LEU A 32 6.72 -8.39 -20.49
CA LEU A 32 6.56 -7.23 -19.64
C LEU A 32 6.22 -5.98 -20.48
N ASN A 33 5.26 -5.21 -20.01
CA ASN A 33 5.03 -3.88 -20.55
C ASN A 33 6.19 -2.93 -20.16
N TRP A 34 6.23 -1.74 -20.78
CA TRP A 34 7.33 -0.80 -20.59
C TRP A 34 7.50 -0.36 -19.12
N MET A 35 6.39 -0.18 -18.38
CA MET A 35 6.44 0.19 -16.97
C MET A 35 6.95 -0.94 -16.07
N GLN A 36 6.56 -2.19 -16.35
CA GLN A 36 7.09 -3.35 -15.65
C GLN A 36 8.59 -3.52 -15.88
N LYS A 37 9.07 -3.25 -17.11
CA LYS A 37 10.51 -3.27 -17.44
C LYS A 37 11.29 -2.19 -16.65
N GLU A 38 10.71 -1.03 -16.44
CA GLU A 38 11.36 -0.01 -15.59
C GLU A 38 11.38 -0.45 -14.12
N MET A 39 10.30 -1.03 -13.61
CA MET A 39 10.26 -1.53 -12.24
C MET A 39 11.21 -2.72 -12.01
N GLN A 40 11.34 -3.61 -12.97
CA GLN A 40 12.31 -4.72 -12.94
C GLN A 40 13.73 -4.28 -12.61
N LYS A 41 14.13 -3.07 -13.02
CA LYS A 41 15.49 -2.54 -12.77
C LYS A 41 15.72 -2.10 -11.32
N VAL A 42 14.67 -1.85 -10.57
CA VAL A 42 14.71 -1.23 -9.23
C VAL A 42 13.97 -2.05 -8.16
N THR A 43 13.42 -3.19 -8.54
CA THR A 43 12.77 -4.15 -7.63
C THR A 43 13.38 -5.52 -7.80
N ASN A 44 13.16 -6.42 -6.82
CA ASN A 44 13.67 -7.78 -6.85
C ASN A 44 15.18 -7.85 -7.22
N LEU A 45 16.00 -7.09 -6.48
CA LEU A 45 17.44 -6.94 -6.80
C LEU A 45 18.24 -8.25 -6.70
N GLU A 46 17.71 -9.24 -5.98
CA GLU A 46 18.27 -10.60 -5.91
C GLU A 46 17.87 -11.49 -7.08
N ASP A 47 17.09 -10.96 -8.03
CA ASP A 47 16.57 -11.68 -9.21
C ASP A 47 15.86 -13.01 -8.87
N ARG A 48 15.10 -13.00 -7.75
CA ARG A 48 14.29 -14.15 -7.31
C ARG A 48 13.29 -14.52 -8.39
N THR A 49 13.05 -15.82 -8.53
CA THR A 49 12.07 -16.40 -9.46
C THR A 49 11.01 -17.17 -8.69
N GLY A 50 9.87 -17.42 -9.28
CA GLY A 50 8.81 -18.25 -8.69
C GLY A 50 7.42 -17.63 -8.77
N THR A 51 6.54 -18.19 -8.00
CA THR A 51 5.12 -17.82 -7.92
C THR A 51 4.88 -16.72 -6.88
N LEU A 52 3.62 -16.30 -6.72
CA LEU A 52 3.20 -15.43 -5.61
C LEU A 52 3.50 -16.06 -4.24
N ALA A 53 3.32 -17.39 -4.11
CA ALA A 53 3.64 -18.11 -2.88
C ALA A 53 5.13 -18.01 -2.52
N ASP A 54 6.00 -18.11 -3.53
CA ASP A 54 7.44 -17.97 -3.33
C ASP A 54 7.82 -16.54 -2.95
N ALA A 55 7.13 -15.53 -3.51
CA ALA A 55 7.34 -14.13 -3.15
C ALA A 55 6.95 -13.82 -1.71
N LEU A 56 5.83 -14.39 -1.23
CA LEU A 56 5.31 -14.18 0.11
C LEU A 56 6.12 -14.88 1.20
N LYS A 57 6.86 -15.93 0.85
CA LYS A 57 7.67 -16.66 1.83
C LYS A 57 8.76 -15.75 2.42
N GLY A 58 8.65 -15.50 3.72
CA GLY A 58 9.55 -14.62 4.47
C GLY A 58 9.35 -13.13 4.18
N ALA A 59 8.25 -12.73 3.55
CA ALA A 59 7.90 -11.32 3.39
C ALA A 59 7.29 -10.75 4.68
N ASP A 60 7.56 -9.47 4.93
CA ASP A 60 7.00 -8.73 6.08
C ASP A 60 5.68 -8.07 5.72
N ILE A 61 5.54 -7.61 4.48
CA ILE A 61 4.38 -6.85 4.02
C ILE A 61 3.89 -7.40 2.68
N PHE A 62 2.58 -7.57 2.57
CA PHE A 62 1.88 -7.84 1.30
C PHE A 62 1.01 -6.65 0.91
N VAL A 63 1.11 -6.22 -0.35
CA VAL A 63 0.23 -5.19 -0.94
C VAL A 63 -0.44 -5.74 -2.19
N GLY A 64 -1.71 -6.09 -2.07
CA GLY A 64 -2.53 -6.63 -3.14
C GLY A 64 -3.38 -5.57 -3.82
N VAL A 65 -3.32 -5.50 -5.14
CA VAL A 65 -4.14 -4.64 -6.01
C VAL A 65 -4.50 -5.38 -7.30
N SER A 66 -4.90 -6.63 -7.19
CA SER A 66 -5.05 -7.50 -8.37
C SER A 66 -6.39 -8.22 -8.43
N ALA A 67 -6.47 -9.47 -8.00
CA ALA A 67 -7.63 -10.32 -8.18
C ALA A 67 -8.10 -10.95 -6.86
N PRO A 68 -9.40 -11.24 -6.70
CA PRO A 68 -9.92 -11.85 -5.49
C PRO A 68 -9.36 -13.24 -5.22
N ASN A 69 -9.19 -13.57 -3.94
CA ASN A 69 -8.89 -14.93 -3.45
C ASN A 69 -7.62 -15.56 -4.03
N ILE A 70 -6.61 -14.76 -4.40
CA ILE A 70 -5.33 -15.28 -4.92
C ILE A 70 -4.31 -15.58 -3.84
N VAL A 71 -4.53 -15.11 -2.61
CA VAL A 71 -3.69 -15.39 -1.44
C VAL A 71 -4.38 -16.41 -0.54
N THR A 72 -3.65 -17.47 -0.17
CA THR A 72 -4.17 -18.54 0.71
C THR A 72 -3.67 -18.36 2.14
N ALA A 73 -4.31 -19.05 3.08
CA ALA A 73 -3.86 -19.09 4.48
C ALA A 73 -2.43 -19.64 4.60
N GLU A 74 -2.06 -20.63 3.80
CA GLU A 74 -0.72 -21.22 3.81
C GLU A 74 0.34 -20.20 3.33
N MET A 75 0.00 -19.36 2.33
CA MET A 75 0.89 -18.29 1.88
C MET A 75 1.14 -17.28 3.00
N VAL A 76 0.10 -16.89 3.73
CA VAL A 76 0.22 -15.96 4.88
C VAL A 76 1.03 -16.60 6.01
N ALA A 77 0.77 -17.87 6.33
CA ALA A 77 1.55 -18.60 7.35
C ALA A 77 3.04 -18.74 6.99
N GLY A 78 3.40 -18.63 5.71
CA GLY A 78 4.79 -18.62 5.21
C GLY A 78 5.49 -17.26 5.30
N MET A 79 4.76 -16.17 5.58
CA MET A 79 5.33 -14.84 5.77
C MET A 79 6.10 -14.73 7.11
N ASN A 80 6.82 -13.64 7.30
CA ASN A 80 7.46 -13.36 8.57
C ASN A 80 6.44 -13.15 9.70
N LYS A 81 6.90 -13.31 10.95
CA LYS A 81 6.10 -13.02 12.12
C LYS A 81 5.62 -11.56 12.11
N ASP A 82 4.39 -11.35 12.58
CA ASP A 82 3.77 -10.03 12.65
C ASP A 82 3.55 -9.37 11.26
N ALA A 83 3.34 -10.17 10.22
CA ALA A 83 3.14 -9.70 8.86
C ALA A 83 1.96 -8.71 8.73
N ILE A 84 2.12 -7.76 7.80
CA ILE A 84 1.12 -6.72 7.47
C ILE A 84 0.57 -7.00 6.07
N LEU A 85 -0.74 -7.08 5.94
CA LEU A 85 -1.40 -7.33 4.66
C LEU A 85 -2.35 -6.19 4.28
N PHE A 86 -2.16 -5.63 3.09
CA PHE A 86 -3.11 -4.72 2.44
C PHE A 86 -3.72 -5.44 1.23
N ALA A 87 -4.87 -6.08 1.43
CA ALA A 87 -5.60 -6.82 0.40
C ALA A 87 -6.71 -5.94 -0.19
N MET A 88 -6.40 -5.21 -1.26
CA MET A 88 -7.20 -4.09 -1.75
C MET A 88 -8.00 -4.40 -3.02
N ALA A 89 -8.03 -5.64 -3.51
CA ALA A 89 -8.92 -6.04 -4.60
C ALA A 89 -10.39 -5.81 -4.19
N ASN A 90 -11.19 -5.33 -5.13
CA ASN A 90 -12.57 -4.92 -4.86
C ASN A 90 -13.53 -5.56 -5.90
N PRO A 91 -14.69 -6.10 -5.53
CA PRO A 91 -15.33 -6.07 -4.20
C PRO A 91 -14.84 -7.16 -3.22
N VAL A 92 -14.13 -8.16 -3.69
CA VAL A 92 -13.59 -9.25 -2.87
C VAL A 92 -12.07 -9.11 -2.82
N PRO A 93 -11.45 -9.06 -1.62
CA PRO A 93 -10.02 -8.91 -1.47
C PRO A 93 -9.24 -10.16 -1.91
N GLU A 94 -7.92 -10.04 -2.05
CA GLU A 94 -7.02 -11.15 -2.36
C GLU A 94 -7.07 -12.27 -1.31
N ILE A 95 -7.37 -11.92 -0.07
CA ILE A 95 -7.66 -12.81 1.06
C ILE A 95 -8.61 -12.09 2.02
N MET A 96 -9.55 -12.81 2.61
CA MET A 96 -10.45 -12.24 3.62
C MET A 96 -9.68 -11.95 4.92
N PRO A 97 -9.96 -10.81 5.60
CA PRO A 97 -9.22 -10.39 6.79
C PRO A 97 -9.22 -11.40 7.94
N ASP A 98 -10.34 -12.05 8.19
CA ASP A 98 -10.49 -13.09 9.20
C ASP A 98 -9.61 -14.31 8.90
N VAL A 99 -9.53 -14.72 7.63
CA VAL A 99 -8.67 -15.82 7.16
C VAL A 99 -7.19 -15.44 7.30
N ALA A 100 -6.83 -14.20 6.90
CA ALA A 100 -5.45 -13.72 7.01
C ALA A 100 -4.98 -13.64 8.47
N LYS A 101 -5.82 -13.11 9.37
CA LYS A 101 -5.52 -13.07 10.81
C LYS A 101 -5.40 -14.45 11.43
N ALA A 102 -6.31 -15.37 11.10
CA ALA A 102 -6.24 -16.76 11.54
C ALA A 102 -4.96 -17.47 11.08
N ALA A 103 -4.40 -17.07 9.93
CA ALA A 103 -3.15 -17.57 9.37
C ALA A 103 -1.88 -16.93 9.96
N GLY A 104 -2.00 -15.93 10.85
CA GLY A 104 -0.88 -15.30 11.55
C GLY A 104 -0.53 -13.88 11.13
N ALA A 105 -1.31 -13.26 10.24
CA ALA A 105 -1.15 -11.84 9.94
C ALA A 105 -1.50 -10.99 11.18
N ARG A 106 -0.65 -10.02 11.50
CA ARG A 106 -0.89 -9.11 12.63
C ARG A 106 -1.80 -7.96 12.24
N VAL A 107 -1.52 -7.30 11.14
CA VAL A 107 -2.30 -6.16 10.64
C VAL A 107 -2.89 -6.52 9.29
N VAL A 108 -4.20 -6.32 9.12
CA VAL A 108 -4.87 -6.51 7.84
C VAL A 108 -5.70 -5.29 7.51
N GLY A 109 -5.42 -4.68 6.35
CA GLY A 109 -6.21 -3.61 5.77
C GLY A 109 -6.86 -4.04 4.46
N THR A 110 -8.07 -3.57 4.18
CA THR A 110 -8.83 -3.88 2.97
C THR A 110 -9.68 -2.70 2.52
N GLY A 111 -10.13 -2.69 1.27
CA GLY A 111 -11.08 -1.68 0.78
C GLY A 111 -12.50 -1.78 1.37
N ARG A 112 -12.81 -2.85 2.10
CA ARG A 112 -14.15 -3.10 2.65
C ARG A 112 -14.39 -2.28 3.93
N SER A 113 -15.60 -1.72 4.05
CA SER A 113 -16.02 -0.93 5.21
C SER A 113 -16.54 -1.76 6.39
N ASP A 114 -16.73 -3.06 6.21
CA ASP A 114 -17.20 -3.99 7.24
C ASP A 114 -16.05 -4.66 8.02
N PHE A 115 -14.80 -4.25 7.75
CA PHE A 115 -13.61 -4.69 8.47
C PHE A 115 -12.80 -3.49 8.99
N PRO A 116 -11.99 -3.66 10.05
CA PRO A 116 -11.04 -2.66 10.51
C PRO A 116 -10.02 -2.25 9.42
N ASN A 117 -9.36 -1.11 9.63
CA ASN A 117 -8.32 -0.60 8.74
C ASN A 117 -8.81 -0.46 7.28
N GLN A 118 -9.98 0.16 7.09
CA GLN A 118 -10.50 0.41 5.75
C GLN A 118 -9.57 1.31 4.95
N VAL A 119 -9.00 0.79 3.88
CA VAL A 119 -8.19 1.57 2.92
C VAL A 119 -9.11 2.15 1.86
N ASN A 120 -9.41 3.44 1.97
CA ASN A 120 -10.33 4.14 1.09
C ASN A 120 -9.74 5.46 0.58
N ASN A 121 -9.85 5.70 -0.72
CA ASN A 121 -9.38 6.94 -1.36
C ASN A 121 -10.02 8.21 -0.77
N VAL A 122 -11.24 8.11 -0.22
CA VAL A 122 -11.94 9.23 0.42
C VAL A 122 -11.13 9.86 1.56
N VAL A 123 -10.28 9.11 2.21
CA VAL A 123 -9.42 9.59 3.29
C VAL A 123 -8.44 10.67 2.79
N VAL A 124 -7.95 10.58 1.56
CA VAL A 124 -6.86 11.45 1.08
C VAL A 124 -7.34 12.47 0.05
N PHE A 125 -8.25 12.11 -0.86
CA PHE A 125 -8.58 12.94 -2.02
C PHE A 125 -9.09 14.34 -1.68
N PRO A 126 -10.00 14.57 -0.74
CA PRO A 126 -10.44 15.92 -0.42
C PRO A 126 -9.28 16.82 0.00
N GLY A 127 -8.43 16.34 0.89
CA GLY A 127 -7.30 17.10 1.44
C GLY A 127 -6.21 17.40 0.41
N ILE A 128 -5.80 16.40 -0.37
CA ILE A 128 -4.71 16.60 -1.34
C ILE A 128 -5.09 17.57 -2.46
N PHE A 129 -6.34 17.50 -2.96
CA PHE A 129 -6.83 18.46 -3.97
C PHE A 129 -7.03 19.85 -3.38
N LYS A 130 -7.60 19.96 -2.16
CA LYS A 130 -7.73 21.24 -1.47
C LYS A 130 -6.37 21.90 -1.31
N GLY A 131 -5.38 21.18 -0.79
CA GLY A 131 -4.02 21.69 -0.61
C GLY A 131 -3.35 22.14 -1.91
N ALA A 132 -3.45 21.32 -2.96
CA ALA A 132 -2.90 21.64 -4.28
C ALA A 132 -3.55 22.87 -4.92
N LEU A 133 -4.87 23.01 -4.86
CA LEU A 133 -5.61 24.14 -5.43
C LEU A 133 -5.30 25.44 -4.65
N GLU A 134 -5.36 25.42 -3.33
CA GLU A 134 -5.09 26.57 -2.49
C GLU A 134 -3.65 27.08 -2.60
N SER A 135 -2.68 26.18 -2.83
CA SER A 135 -1.29 26.53 -3.10
C SER A 135 -0.99 26.85 -4.57
N ARG A 136 -2.01 26.77 -5.45
CA ARG A 136 -1.84 26.97 -6.89
C ARG A 136 -0.78 26.03 -7.51
N ALA A 137 -0.65 24.82 -6.99
CA ALA A 137 0.25 23.83 -7.56
C ALA A 137 -0.16 23.45 -8.98
N THR A 138 0.79 23.35 -9.88
CA THR A 138 0.55 22.96 -11.28
C THR A 138 0.42 21.46 -11.48
N GLN A 139 0.88 20.67 -10.50
CA GLN A 139 0.79 19.21 -10.49
C GLN A 139 0.80 18.68 -9.07
N ILE A 140 0.27 17.47 -8.87
CA ILE A 140 0.41 16.72 -7.62
C ILE A 140 1.66 15.84 -7.73
N THR A 141 2.72 16.24 -7.06
CA THR A 141 4.01 15.55 -7.08
C THR A 141 4.01 14.30 -6.20
N ASP A 142 5.01 13.43 -6.37
CA ASP A 142 5.18 12.27 -5.50
C ASP A 142 5.54 12.68 -4.06
N GLU A 143 6.26 13.80 -3.88
CA GLU A 143 6.52 14.38 -2.57
C GLU A 143 5.24 14.79 -1.85
N MET A 144 4.30 15.44 -2.55
CA MET A 144 2.98 15.78 -1.99
C MET A 144 2.20 14.52 -1.56
N LYS A 145 2.29 13.42 -2.31
CA LYS A 145 1.63 12.17 -1.96
C LYS A 145 2.23 11.54 -0.70
N LEU A 146 3.56 11.55 -0.55
CA LEU A 146 4.25 11.05 0.64
C LEU A 146 3.93 11.89 1.88
N ILE A 147 3.92 13.22 1.74
CA ILE A 147 3.57 14.13 2.82
C ILE A 147 2.11 13.94 3.23
N ALA A 148 1.20 13.75 2.26
CA ALA A 148 -0.19 13.43 2.54
C ALA A 148 -0.33 12.10 3.30
N ALA A 149 0.40 11.06 2.90
CA ALA A 149 0.40 9.77 3.60
C ALA A 149 0.90 9.91 5.05
N ASN A 150 1.97 10.67 5.29
CA ASN A 150 2.47 10.95 6.64
C ASN A 150 1.46 11.74 7.47
N ALA A 151 0.78 12.72 6.87
CA ALA A 151 -0.26 13.49 7.55
C ALA A 151 -1.44 12.62 7.99
N VAL A 152 -1.86 11.67 7.14
CA VAL A 152 -2.90 10.69 7.49
C VAL A 152 -2.44 9.77 8.62
N ALA A 153 -1.25 9.19 8.51
CA ALA A 153 -0.70 8.29 9.52
C ALA A 153 -0.56 8.98 10.90
N GLY A 154 -0.16 10.25 10.91
CA GLY A 154 0.01 11.03 12.14
C GLY A 154 -1.29 11.43 12.85
N LEU A 155 -2.47 11.13 12.29
CA LEU A 155 -3.77 11.40 12.93
C LEU A 155 -4.20 10.31 13.91
N VAL A 156 -3.65 9.12 13.80
CA VAL A 156 -3.84 8.06 14.79
C VAL A 156 -2.82 8.31 15.91
N ALA A 157 -3.29 8.65 17.11
CA ALA A 157 -2.42 8.87 18.24
C ALA A 157 -1.70 7.58 18.64
N GLU A 158 -0.50 7.70 19.20
CA GLU A 158 0.32 6.52 19.53
C GLU A 158 -0.38 5.61 20.55
N GLU A 159 -1.11 6.20 21.50
CA GLU A 159 -1.93 5.49 22.50
C GLU A 159 -3.14 4.74 21.90
N ASP A 160 -3.63 5.18 20.73
CA ASP A 160 -4.76 4.57 20.03
C ASP A 160 -4.32 3.59 18.95
N LEU A 161 -3.01 3.56 18.63
CA LEU A 161 -2.47 2.69 17.58
C LEU A 161 -2.57 1.23 17.99
N SER A 162 -3.24 0.44 17.16
CA SER A 162 -3.39 -1.00 17.37
C SER A 162 -3.44 -1.76 16.05
N GLU A 163 -3.45 -3.07 16.10
CA GLU A 163 -3.55 -3.96 14.92
C GLU A 163 -4.82 -3.70 14.08
N ASP A 164 -5.87 -3.18 14.72
CA ASP A 164 -7.16 -2.88 14.12
C ASP A 164 -7.43 -1.37 13.97
N ASN A 165 -6.45 -0.52 14.29
CA ASN A 165 -6.58 0.93 14.21
C ASN A 165 -5.26 1.58 13.77
N ILE A 166 -4.92 1.44 12.47
CA ILE A 166 -3.71 2.02 11.86
C ILE A 166 -4.01 3.23 10.95
N LEU A 167 -5.28 3.50 10.70
CA LEU A 167 -5.75 4.57 9.82
C LEU A 167 -6.92 5.31 10.49
N PRO A 168 -7.08 6.63 10.28
CA PRO A 168 -8.28 7.34 10.69
C PRO A 168 -9.51 6.80 9.94
N GLU A 169 -10.67 6.98 10.52
CA GLU A 169 -11.93 6.61 9.87
C GLU A 169 -12.14 7.39 8.55
N ALA A 170 -12.89 6.78 7.62
CA ALA A 170 -13.07 7.31 6.27
C ALA A 170 -13.69 8.73 6.22
N PHE A 171 -14.44 9.12 7.25
CA PHE A 171 -15.11 10.43 7.36
C PHE A 171 -14.61 11.26 8.54
N ASP A 172 -13.41 11.01 9.03
CA ASP A 172 -12.78 11.83 10.05
C ASP A 172 -12.50 13.24 9.48
N GLU A 173 -13.19 14.24 10.01
CA GLU A 173 -13.12 15.63 9.55
C GLU A 173 -11.71 16.24 9.65
N ARG A 174 -10.86 15.72 10.55
CA ARG A 174 -9.48 16.19 10.74
C ARG A 174 -8.59 15.88 9.53
N VAL A 175 -8.90 14.81 8.79
CA VAL A 175 -8.03 14.32 7.71
C VAL A 175 -7.89 15.35 6.59
N ALA A 176 -8.99 15.91 6.10
CA ALA A 176 -8.95 16.88 5.00
C ALA A 176 -8.14 18.13 5.34
N GLU A 177 -8.25 18.62 6.58
CA GLU A 177 -7.47 19.77 7.06
C GLU A 177 -5.98 19.42 7.19
N ALA A 178 -5.64 18.30 7.84
CA ALA A 178 -4.25 17.88 8.06
C ALA A 178 -3.52 17.65 6.72
N VAL A 179 -4.15 16.92 5.80
CA VAL A 179 -3.59 16.65 4.47
C VAL A 179 -3.44 17.94 3.66
N SER A 180 -4.46 18.80 3.66
CA SER A 180 -4.40 20.08 2.93
C SER A 180 -3.28 20.98 3.46
N ALA A 181 -3.15 21.11 4.77
CA ALA A 181 -2.09 21.92 5.39
C ALA A 181 -0.70 21.38 5.04
N ALA A 182 -0.51 20.06 5.13
CA ALA A 182 0.77 19.40 4.81
C ALA A 182 1.15 19.59 3.34
N VAL A 183 0.19 19.38 2.41
CA VAL A 183 0.42 19.58 0.97
C VAL A 183 0.75 21.03 0.64
N LYS A 184 0.06 22.01 1.24
CA LYS A 184 0.36 23.44 1.05
C LYS A 184 1.76 23.79 1.49
N ALA A 185 2.20 23.26 2.63
CA ALA A 185 3.54 23.52 3.16
C ALA A 185 4.67 22.95 2.27
N CYS A 186 4.37 21.95 1.45
CA CYS A 186 5.30 21.31 0.52
C CYS A 186 5.54 22.15 -0.75
N VAL A 187 4.57 22.99 -1.15
CA VAL A 187 4.68 23.79 -2.38
C VAL A 187 5.63 24.98 -2.17
N LYS A 188 6.79 24.93 -2.81
CA LYS A 188 7.71 26.07 -2.88
C LYS A 188 7.27 26.97 -4.03
N HIS A 189 6.98 28.21 -3.74
CA HIS A 189 6.68 29.27 -4.73
C HIS A 189 7.94 29.84 -5.34
#